data_11102667c606d47958198061322cb732
#
_entry.id   11102667c606d47958198061322cb732
#
_cell.length_a   1.000
_cell.length_b   1.000
_cell.length_c   1.000
_cell.angle_alpha   90.00
_cell.angle_beta   90.00
_cell.angle_gamma   90.00
#
_symmetry.space_group_name_H-M   'P 1'
#
loop_
_entity.id
_entity.type
_entity.pdbx_description
1 polymer ?
#
loop_
_entity_poly.entity_id
_entity_poly.type
_entity_poly.pdbx_seq_one_letter_code
_entity_poly.pdbx_strand_id
1 'polypeptide(L)'
;MVYVPYDFSRVRVLDLSQNFSIDSPAFAFYEGPTVKWVKRLAFEGVNAQLISSTNHISTHLDSPIHFYDPGPDVAGIPLDTLVGPACIVDLEKLGVGDYMIYGPSHFEQWERNTGIEIERGDILIVHTGYHHYYNEDWYKVHNSEKADLARAFLRHPGPRSEFVEWVLDRGIRWLAYDCIAADHPFNTNVRRARPDLVPAVEKVIGMSIDEAFPWPEDYQCMHVKLFPRGVFHAENVGGQIDEVLDQRVWVGCFPFRFKGGEAAFSRFVAFVEER
;
A
#
# COMPACT_ATOMS: atom_id res chain seq x y z
N MET A 1 3.97 -24.42 -27.86
CA MET A 1 3.50 -23.09 -27.41
C MET A 1 3.88 -22.11 -28.50
N VAL A 2 2.90 -21.49 -29.18
CA VAL A 2 3.19 -20.49 -30.20
C VAL A 2 3.53 -19.20 -29.46
N TYR A 3 4.74 -18.67 -29.66
CA TYR A 3 5.13 -17.35 -29.16
C TYR A 3 4.35 -16.30 -29.97
N VAL A 4 3.39 -15.64 -29.36
CA VAL A 4 2.75 -14.44 -29.92
C VAL A 4 3.50 -13.25 -29.32
N PRO A 5 4.26 -12.50 -30.11
CA PRO A 5 4.93 -11.32 -29.58
C PRO A 5 3.87 -10.32 -29.11
N TYR A 6 3.95 -9.93 -27.83
CA TYR A 6 3.11 -8.88 -27.27
C TYR A 6 3.52 -7.53 -27.88
N ASP A 7 2.57 -6.84 -28.48
CA ASP A 7 2.85 -5.52 -29.10
C ASP A 7 2.77 -4.40 -28.05
N PHE A 8 3.91 -4.11 -27.45
CA PHE A 8 4.03 -3.03 -26.48
C PHE A 8 3.84 -1.62 -27.07
N SER A 9 3.83 -1.47 -28.43
CA SER A 9 3.59 -0.16 -29.04
C SER A 9 2.17 0.39 -28.80
N ARG A 10 1.25 -0.49 -28.37
CA ARG A 10 -0.14 -0.16 -28.04
C ARG A 10 -0.42 -0.19 -26.54
N VAL A 11 0.62 -0.26 -25.74
CA VAL A 11 0.50 -0.32 -24.28
C VAL A 11 1.13 0.92 -23.66
N ARG A 12 0.33 1.68 -22.98
CA ARG A 12 0.80 2.74 -22.10
C ARG A 12 1.14 2.15 -20.74
N VAL A 13 2.35 2.41 -20.28
CA VAL A 13 2.80 1.99 -18.96
C VAL A 13 2.70 3.19 -18.01
N LEU A 14 1.89 3.06 -16.97
CA LEU A 14 1.72 4.08 -15.95
C LEU A 14 2.52 3.70 -14.70
N ASP A 15 3.23 4.65 -14.14
CA ASP A 15 3.97 4.47 -12.91
C ASP A 15 3.07 4.76 -11.71
N LEU A 16 2.74 3.73 -10.95
CA LEU A 16 1.93 3.82 -9.74
C LEU A 16 2.79 3.85 -8.46
N SER A 17 4.06 4.25 -8.59
CA SER A 17 4.97 4.30 -7.44
C SER A 17 5.12 5.72 -6.92
N GLN A 18 5.25 5.85 -5.62
CA GLN A 18 5.72 7.07 -4.98
C GLN A 18 7.23 7.25 -5.18
N ASN A 19 7.69 8.49 -5.17
CA ASN A 19 9.11 8.77 -5.18
C ASN A 19 9.79 8.32 -3.89
N PHE A 20 11.04 7.86 -4.02
CA PHE A 20 11.92 7.63 -2.88
C PHE A 20 12.95 8.75 -2.80
N SER A 21 13.02 9.45 -1.67
CA SER A 21 13.99 10.52 -1.40
C SER A 21 14.35 10.59 0.08
N ILE A 22 15.27 11.48 0.44
CA ILE A 22 15.59 11.76 1.85
C ILE A 22 14.40 12.35 2.61
N ASP A 23 13.43 12.89 1.88
CA ASP A 23 12.21 13.49 2.43
C ASP A 23 11.03 12.50 2.44
N SER A 24 11.24 11.25 1.99
CA SER A 24 10.20 10.23 2.00
C SER A 24 9.77 9.92 3.43
N PRO A 25 8.47 9.99 3.73
CA PRO A 25 7.98 9.74 5.06
C PRO A 25 8.13 8.28 5.46
N ALA A 26 8.54 8.05 6.71
CA ALA A 26 8.60 6.73 7.32
C ALA A 26 7.34 6.46 8.15
N PHE A 27 6.92 5.20 8.27
CA PHE A 27 5.91 4.83 9.25
C PHE A 27 6.33 5.28 10.66
N ALA A 28 5.37 5.67 11.49
CA ALA A 28 5.54 6.43 12.73
C ALA A 28 6.63 5.92 13.72
N PHE A 29 7.09 4.68 13.58
CA PHE A 29 8.08 4.04 14.47
C PHE A 29 9.38 3.65 13.76
N TYR A 30 9.53 4.01 12.49
CA TYR A 30 10.71 3.69 11.69
C TYR A 30 11.57 4.94 11.44
N GLU A 31 12.88 4.69 11.27
CA GLU A 31 13.81 5.76 10.86
C GLU A 31 13.61 6.10 9.38
N GLY A 32 13.60 7.38 9.07
CA GLY A 32 13.56 7.88 7.71
C GLY A 32 14.83 7.57 6.91
N PRO A 33 14.80 7.73 5.59
CA PRO A 33 15.95 7.42 4.74
C PRO A 33 17.09 8.42 4.94
N THR A 34 18.31 7.90 4.85
CA THR A 34 19.53 8.70 4.79
C THR A 34 20.25 8.43 3.48
N VAL A 35 20.55 9.47 2.73
CA VAL A 35 21.27 9.39 1.46
C VAL A 35 22.58 10.17 1.56
N LYS A 36 23.70 9.49 1.40
CA LYS A 36 25.05 10.06 1.48
C LYS A 36 25.78 9.87 0.15
N TRP A 37 26.33 10.96 -0.38
CA TRP A 37 27.26 10.86 -1.48
C TRP A 37 28.60 10.28 -1.00
N VAL A 38 29.00 9.16 -1.58
CA VAL A 38 30.29 8.52 -1.33
C VAL A 38 31.30 8.84 -2.43
N LYS A 39 30.85 9.25 -3.62
CA LYS A 39 31.64 9.79 -4.71
C LYS A 39 30.93 10.93 -5.40
N ARG A 40 31.68 11.85 -5.95
CA ARG A 40 31.20 13.01 -6.71
C ARG A 40 31.90 13.09 -8.04
N LEU A 41 31.13 13.35 -9.11
CA LEU A 41 31.64 13.47 -10.47
C LEU A 41 32.78 14.46 -10.60
N ALA A 42 32.69 15.60 -9.88
CA ALA A 42 33.70 16.68 -9.92
C ALA A 42 35.07 16.27 -9.35
N PHE A 43 35.15 15.24 -8.52
CA PHE A 43 36.40 14.83 -7.86
C PHE A 43 36.87 13.45 -8.30
N GLU A 44 35.96 12.50 -8.50
CA GLU A 44 36.29 11.12 -8.81
C GLU A 44 35.82 10.66 -10.20
N GLY A 45 35.24 11.55 -11.01
CA GLY A 45 34.73 11.22 -12.35
C GLY A 45 33.49 10.31 -12.37
N VAL A 46 32.86 10.06 -11.20
CA VAL A 46 31.68 9.23 -11.03
C VAL A 46 30.84 9.71 -9.85
N ASN A 47 29.54 9.56 -9.93
CA ASN A 47 28.64 9.76 -8.79
C ASN A 47 28.26 8.40 -8.18
N ALA A 48 28.34 8.30 -6.85
CA ALA A 48 27.85 7.14 -6.12
C ALA A 48 27.22 7.57 -4.80
N GLN A 49 26.15 6.90 -4.39
CA GLN A 49 25.43 7.16 -3.15
C GLN A 49 25.37 5.92 -2.28
N LEU A 50 25.42 6.11 -0.97
CA LEU A 50 25.02 5.14 0.02
C LEU A 50 23.64 5.50 0.51
N ILE A 51 22.75 4.51 0.53
CA ILE A 51 21.37 4.65 1.04
C ILE A 51 21.26 3.77 2.29
N SER A 52 20.76 4.34 3.38
CA SER A 52 20.35 3.61 4.58
C SER A 52 18.90 3.94 4.86
N SER A 53 18.05 2.93 4.96
CA SER A 53 16.60 3.08 5.14
C SER A 53 16.02 1.80 5.69
N THR A 54 14.86 1.89 6.35
CA THR A 54 13.98 0.74 6.52
C THR A 54 13.33 0.38 5.18
N ASN A 55 12.83 -0.84 5.05
CA ASN A 55 12.20 -1.32 3.80
C ASN A 55 10.78 -0.76 3.58
N HIS A 56 10.14 -0.26 4.66
CA HIS A 56 8.76 0.23 4.67
C HIS A 56 8.68 1.74 4.42
N ILE A 57 9.33 2.19 3.37
CA ILE A 57 9.34 3.59 2.94
C ILE A 57 9.02 3.64 1.45
N SER A 58 8.25 4.66 1.04
CA SER A 58 7.80 4.75 -0.34
C SER A 58 7.00 3.52 -0.77
N THR A 59 6.79 3.32 -2.05
CA THR A 59 6.10 2.12 -2.55
C THR A 59 6.96 0.89 -2.32
N HIS A 60 6.43 -0.06 -1.58
CA HIS A 60 7.12 -1.30 -1.23
C HIS A 60 6.15 -2.49 -1.22
N LEU A 61 6.72 -3.67 -1.25
CA LEU A 61 6.01 -4.94 -1.10
C LEU A 61 6.39 -5.57 0.22
N ASP A 62 5.41 -5.92 1.02
CA ASP A 62 5.57 -6.75 2.21
C ASP A 62 5.43 -8.21 1.85
N SER A 63 6.42 -9.01 2.23
CA SER A 63 6.34 -10.45 2.06
C SER A 63 5.79 -11.13 3.30
N PRO A 64 5.25 -12.35 3.18
CA PRO A 64 4.67 -13.05 4.33
C PRO A 64 5.57 -13.16 5.55
N ILE A 65 6.90 -13.29 5.38
CA ILE A 65 7.84 -13.38 6.49
C ILE A 65 7.85 -12.13 7.40
N HIS A 66 7.28 -11.01 6.96
CA HIS A 66 7.16 -9.80 7.77
C HIS A 66 6.35 -10.06 9.07
N PHE A 67 5.26 -10.82 8.99
CA PHE A 67 4.43 -11.18 10.16
C PHE A 67 4.23 -12.68 10.37
N TYR A 68 4.77 -13.50 9.46
CA TYR A 68 4.63 -14.95 9.51
C TYR A 68 5.97 -15.63 9.22
N ASP A 69 6.76 -15.94 10.26
CA ASP A 69 8.12 -16.45 10.16
C ASP A 69 8.31 -17.65 9.23
N PRO A 70 7.40 -18.66 9.13
CA PRO A 70 7.52 -19.71 8.13
C PRO A 70 7.19 -19.24 6.70
N GLY A 71 6.77 -17.99 6.48
CA GLY A 71 6.43 -17.44 5.18
C GLY A 71 7.63 -17.24 4.26
N PRO A 72 7.41 -17.13 2.94
CA PRO A 72 8.46 -16.78 2.00
C PRO A 72 8.95 -15.34 2.21
N ASP A 73 10.25 -15.12 2.00
CA ASP A 73 10.85 -13.80 1.83
C ASP A 73 10.50 -13.22 0.44
N VAL A 74 10.87 -11.96 0.19
CA VAL A 74 10.64 -11.30 -1.12
C VAL A 74 11.24 -12.09 -2.28
N ALA A 75 12.42 -12.69 -2.10
CA ALA A 75 13.08 -13.46 -3.15
C ALA A 75 12.36 -14.77 -3.47
N GLY A 76 11.59 -15.30 -2.52
CA GLY A 76 10.80 -16.53 -2.65
C GLY A 76 9.43 -16.33 -3.32
N ILE A 77 8.96 -15.11 -3.51
CA ILE A 77 7.69 -14.83 -4.19
C ILE A 77 7.88 -14.99 -5.71
N PRO A 78 7.12 -15.85 -6.40
CA PRO A 78 7.21 -16.00 -7.84
C PRO A 78 6.77 -14.72 -8.59
N LEU A 79 7.50 -14.37 -9.66
CA LEU A 79 7.18 -13.14 -10.43
C LEU A 79 5.79 -13.18 -11.10
N ASP A 80 5.33 -14.34 -11.50
CA ASP A 80 3.99 -14.54 -12.09
C ASP A 80 2.87 -14.30 -11.07
N THR A 81 3.17 -14.37 -9.78
CA THR A 81 2.24 -13.96 -8.72
C THR A 81 2.11 -12.43 -8.67
N LEU A 82 3.20 -11.71 -8.96
CA LEU A 82 3.28 -10.26 -8.82
C LEU A 82 2.69 -9.49 -10.01
N VAL A 83 2.31 -10.18 -11.09
CA VAL A 83 1.74 -9.57 -12.30
C VAL A 83 0.39 -10.21 -12.61
N GLY A 84 -0.60 -9.39 -12.90
CA GLY A 84 -1.93 -9.91 -13.25
C GLY A 84 -3.00 -8.83 -13.41
N PRO A 85 -4.24 -9.26 -13.70
CA PRO A 85 -5.37 -8.35 -13.70
C PRO A 85 -5.63 -7.80 -12.30
N ALA A 86 -6.00 -6.53 -12.22
CA ALA A 86 -6.27 -5.84 -10.97
C ALA A 86 -7.51 -4.96 -11.08
N CYS A 87 -8.32 -4.93 -10.04
CA CYS A 87 -9.36 -3.94 -9.85
C CYS A 87 -8.82 -2.80 -8.99
N ILE A 88 -8.92 -1.56 -9.48
CA ILE A 88 -8.51 -0.35 -8.75
C ILE A 88 -9.76 0.31 -8.23
N VAL A 89 -10.04 0.10 -6.95
CA VAL A 89 -11.30 0.48 -6.29
C VAL A 89 -11.14 1.83 -5.62
N ASP A 90 -11.85 2.83 -6.11
CA ASP A 90 -11.86 4.19 -5.55
C ASP A 90 -12.85 4.31 -4.38
N LEU A 91 -12.35 4.13 -3.16
CA LEU A 91 -13.15 4.30 -1.94
C LEU A 91 -13.32 5.77 -1.54
N GLU A 92 -12.42 6.67 -1.95
CA GLU A 92 -12.59 8.11 -1.71
C GLU A 92 -13.88 8.62 -2.36
N LYS A 93 -14.16 8.21 -3.58
CA LYS A 93 -15.38 8.53 -4.30
C LYS A 93 -16.65 7.98 -3.62
N LEU A 94 -16.53 6.94 -2.82
CA LEU A 94 -17.61 6.41 -1.98
C LEU A 94 -17.72 7.11 -0.63
N GLY A 95 -16.91 8.14 -0.38
CA GLY A 95 -16.93 8.95 0.82
C GLY A 95 -16.11 8.39 1.97
N VAL A 96 -15.24 7.40 1.73
CA VAL A 96 -14.33 6.87 2.75
C VAL A 96 -13.20 7.87 2.97
N GLY A 97 -12.98 8.26 4.22
CA GLY A 97 -11.99 9.29 4.59
C GLY A 97 -11.40 9.08 5.97
N ASP A 98 -10.94 10.18 6.59
CA ASP A 98 -10.20 10.18 7.87
C ASP A 98 -10.83 9.24 8.91
N TYR A 99 -10.04 8.29 9.42
CA TYR A 99 -10.37 7.31 10.46
C TYR A 99 -11.53 6.34 10.16
N MET A 100 -12.12 6.41 8.98
CA MET A 100 -13.26 5.56 8.66
C MET A 100 -12.87 4.10 8.53
N ILE A 101 -13.83 3.24 8.83
CA ILE A 101 -13.71 1.80 8.59
C ILE A 101 -14.39 1.49 7.26
N TYR A 102 -13.68 0.78 6.38
CA TYR A 102 -14.28 0.20 5.20
C TYR A 102 -14.36 -1.33 5.33
N GLY A 103 -15.26 -1.91 4.57
CA GLY A 103 -15.49 -3.36 4.55
C GLY A 103 -16.20 -3.80 3.28
N PRO A 104 -16.62 -5.06 3.20
CA PRO A 104 -17.17 -5.70 1.99
C PRO A 104 -18.21 -4.89 1.24
N SER A 105 -19.12 -4.23 1.97
CA SER A 105 -20.22 -3.44 1.40
C SER A 105 -19.76 -2.31 0.47
N HIS A 106 -18.56 -1.72 0.74
CA HIS A 106 -17.99 -0.67 -0.11
C HIS A 106 -17.55 -1.23 -1.47
N PHE A 107 -16.93 -2.41 -1.47
CA PHE A 107 -16.50 -3.08 -2.71
C PHE A 107 -17.71 -3.56 -3.53
N GLU A 108 -18.72 -4.12 -2.89
CA GLU A 108 -19.99 -4.47 -3.54
C GLU A 108 -20.71 -3.23 -4.10
N GLN A 109 -20.65 -2.10 -3.41
CA GLN A 109 -21.18 -0.84 -3.93
C GLN A 109 -20.39 -0.35 -5.14
N TRP A 110 -19.06 -0.47 -5.09
CA TRP A 110 -18.18 -0.16 -6.21
C TRP A 110 -18.52 -1.02 -7.44
N GLU A 111 -18.68 -2.34 -7.27
CA GLU A 111 -19.07 -3.26 -8.34
C GLU A 111 -20.41 -2.83 -8.97
N ARG A 112 -21.40 -2.48 -8.14
CA ARG A 112 -22.71 -1.97 -8.64
C ARG A 112 -22.58 -0.66 -9.41
N ASN A 113 -21.73 0.25 -8.95
CA ASN A 113 -21.57 1.58 -9.55
C ASN A 113 -20.80 1.55 -10.87
N THR A 114 -19.81 0.68 -10.98
CA THR A 114 -18.93 0.59 -12.15
C THR A 114 -19.39 -0.48 -13.16
N GLY A 115 -20.12 -1.48 -12.71
CA GLY A 115 -20.43 -2.67 -13.50
C GLY A 115 -19.23 -3.60 -13.70
N ILE A 116 -18.13 -3.36 -12.98
CA ILE A 116 -16.92 -4.20 -12.99
C ILE A 116 -17.03 -5.18 -11.84
N GLU A 117 -16.81 -6.46 -12.11
CA GLU A 117 -16.74 -7.52 -11.09
C GLU A 117 -15.29 -7.74 -10.65
N ILE A 118 -15.08 -7.88 -9.35
CA ILE A 118 -13.80 -8.31 -8.76
C ILE A 118 -13.76 -9.83 -8.85
N GLU A 119 -12.95 -10.36 -9.75
CA GLU A 119 -12.87 -11.79 -10.04
C GLU A 119 -11.88 -12.53 -9.14
N ARG A 120 -12.11 -13.82 -8.96
CA ARG A 120 -11.15 -14.68 -8.26
C ARG A 120 -9.80 -14.66 -8.96
N GLY A 121 -8.74 -14.39 -8.19
CA GLY A 121 -7.37 -14.29 -8.69
C GLY A 121 -6.97 -12.90 -9.13
N ASP A 122 -7.86 -11.92 -9.06
CA ASP A 122 -7.50 -10.52 -9.27
C ASP A 122 -6.58 -10.02 -8.14
N ILE A 123 -5.78 -9.02 -8.48
CA ILE A 123 -5.10 -8.16 -7.55
C ILE A 123 -6.08 -7.05 -7.16
N LEU A 124 -6.18 -6.71 -5.89
CA LEU A 124 -7.08 -5.66 -5.44
C LEU A 124 -6.28 -4.44 -4.98
N ILE A 125 -6.45 -3.32 -5.67
CA ILE A 125 -5.87 -2.04 -5.29
C ILE A 125 -6.94 -1.20 -4.61
N VAL A 126 -6.72 -0.91 -3.33
CA VAL A 126 -7.61 -0.10 -2.50
C VAL A 126 -7.11 1.33 -2.52
N HIS A 127 -7.82 2.19 -3.23
CA HIS A 127 -7.54 3.61 -3.30
C HIS A 127 -8.42 4.37 -2.32
N THR A 128 -7.80 5.22 -1.51
CA THR A 128 -8.45 6.01 -0.47
C THR A 128 -8.15 7.51 -0.58
N GLY A 129 -7.38 7.92 -1.59
CA GLY A 129 -6.93 9.30 -1.81
C GLY A 129 -5.73 9.71 -0.94
N TYR A 130 -5.23 8.81 -0.08
CA TYR A 130 -4.16 9.15 0.87
C TYR A 130 -2.79 9.27 0.22
N HIS A 131 -2.58 8.76 -0.99
CA HIS A 131 -1.37 8.98 -1.78
C HIS A 131 -1.12 10.48 -2.08
N HIS A 132 -2.16 11.31 -2.11
CA HIS A 132 -2.01 12.76 -2.27
C HIS A 132 -1.30 13.44 -1.10
N TYR A 133 -1.32 12.81 0.10
CA TYR A 133 -0.63 13.32 1.28
C TYR A 133 0.81 12.80 1.40
N TYR A 134 1.21 11.89 0.50
CA TYR A 134 2.58 11.44 0.34
C TYR A 134 3.32 12.42 -0.57
N ASN A 135 3.76 13.58 -0.05
CA ASN A 135 4.39 14.60 -0.87
C ASN A 135 5.80 14.92 -0.35
N GLU A 136 6.80 14.82 -1.23
CA GLU A 136 8.18 15.21 -0.95
C GLU A 136 8.33 16.71 -0.62
N ASP A 137 7.49 17.55 -1.23
CA ASP A 137 7.45 18.98 -0.92
C ASP A 137 6.89 19.26 0.47
N TRP A 138 6.32 18.27 1.11
CA TRP A 138 5.77 18.38 2.44
C TRP A 138 6.78 18.92 3.46
N TYR A 139 8.02 18.41 3.47
CA TYR A 139 9.10 18.91 4.33
C TYR A 139 9.51 20.34 3.99
N LYS A 140 9.37 20.77 2.73
CA LYS A 140 9.70 22.12 2.29
C LYS A 140 8.61 23.12 2.66
N VAL A 141 7.35 22.69 2.69
CA VAL A 141 6.19 23.56 2.90
C VAL A 141 5.77 23.61 4.37
N HIS A 142 6.01 22.56 5.16
CA HIS A 142 5.41 22.36 6.46
C HIS A 142 6.42 22.17 7.59
N ASN A 143 7.30 23.14 7.75
CA ASN A 143 8.00 23.33 9.04
C ASN A 143 7.02 23.78 10.14
N SER A 144 5.73 23.69 9.90
CA SER A 144 4.66 23.95 10.84
C SER A 144 4.06 22.60 11.22
N GLU A 145 4.21 22.18 12.44
CA GLU A 145 3.45 21.32 13.34
C GLU A 145 2.19 20.61 12.81
N LYS A 146 1.84 20.69 11.52
CA LYS A 146 0.48 20.47 11.09
C LYS A 146 0.41 19.45 9.98
N ALA A 147 0.14 18.38 10.45
CA ALA A 147 -1.14 17.79 10.13
C ALA A 147 -1.21 16.95 8.86
N ASP A 148 -0.53 17.19 7.76
CA ASP A 148 -0.74 16.39 6.57
C ASP A 148 0.04 15.07 6.61
N LEU A 149 1.23 15.06 7.22
CA LEU A 149 1.88 13.80 7.61
C LEU A 149 1.05 13.01 8.61
N ALA A 150 0.48 13.70 9.61
CA ALA A 150 -0.43 13.06 10.54
C ALA A 150 -1.63 12.48 9.80
N ARG A 151 -2.06 13.08 8.69
CA ARG A 151 -3.12 12.55 7.85
C ARG A 151 -2.70 11.26 7.16
N ALA A 152 -1.59 11.26 6.43
CA ALA A 152 -1.09 10.08 5.76
C ALA A 152 -0.85 8.89 6.72
N PHE A 153 -0.29 9.15 7.91
CA PHE A 153 0.12 8.10 8.84
C PHE A 153 -0.92 7.72 9.90
N LEU A 154 -1.69 8.71 10.38
CA LEU A 154 -2.51 8.54 11.57
C LEU A 154 -4.00 8.59 11.27
N ARG A 155 -4.40 9.03 10.08
CA ARG A 155 -5.80 9.27 9.77
C ARG A 155 -6.35 8.46 8.61
N HIS A 156 -5.51 7.74 7.88
CA HIS A 156 -6.02 6.95 6.76
C HIS A 156 -7.09 5.96 7.25
N PRO A 157 -8.10 5.67 6.43
CA PRO A 157 -9.07 4.65 6.72
C PRO A 157 -8.44 3.27 6.72
N GLY A 158 -9.11 2.30 7.27
CA GLY A 158 -8.64 0.92 7.25
C GLY A 158 -9.76 -0.08 7.49
N PRO A 159 -9.53 -1.36 7.21
CA PRO A 159 -10.55 -2.39 7.33
C PRO A 159 -10.61 -2.99 8.74
N ARG A 160 -11.65 -3.83 8.95
CA ARG A 160 -11.79 -4.76 10.06
C ARG A 160 -11.64 -6.20 9.56
N SER A 161 -11.61 -7.14 10.50
CA SER A 161 -11.48 -8.57 10.21
C SER A 161 -12.52 -9.15 9.24
N GLU A 162 -13.70 -8.59 9.16
CA GLU A 162 -14.70 -9.00 8.16
C GLU A 162 -14.23 -8.81 6.72
N PHE A 163 -13.38 -7.81 6.47
CA PHE A 163 -12.77 -7.63 5.16
C PHE A 163 -11.71 -8.69 4.86
N VAL A 164 -10.99 -9.16 5.88
CA VAL A 164 -10.04 -10.29 5.72
C VAL A 164 -10.76 -11.52 5.19
N GLU A 165 -11.88 -11.89 5.82
CA GLU A 165 -12.66 -13.05 5.40
C GLU A 165 -13.22 -12.87 3.98
N TRP A 166 -13.70 -11.67 3.66
CA TRP A 166 -14.17 -11.36 2.31
C TRP A 166 -13.05 -11.49 1.26
N VAL A 167 -11.85 -11.01 1.54
CA VAL A 167 -10.67 -11.13 0.67
C VAL A 167 -10.37 -12.61 0.38
N LEU A 168 -10.40 -13.45 1.41
CA LEU A 168 -10.14 -14.88 1.30
C LEU A 168 -11.24 -15.59 0.50
N ASP A 169 -12.51 -15.30 0.78
CA ASP A 169 -13.66 -15.91 0.10
C ASP A 169 -13.72 -15.52 -1.38
N ARG A 170 -13.44 -14.25 -1.71
CA ARG A 170 -13.30 -13.78 -3.08
C ARG A 170 -12.10 -14.41 -3.80
N GLY A 171 -11.10 -14.87 -3.04
CA GLY A 171 -9.87 -15.43 -3.56
C GLY A 171 -9.00 -14.39 -4.24
N ILE A 172 -8.92 -13.20 -3.63
CA ILE A 172 -8.00 -12.14 -4.03
C ILE A 172 -6.57 -12.67 -3.96
N ARG A 173 -5.78 -12.41 -5.00
CA ARG A 173 -4.42 -12.92 -5.10
C ARG A 173 -3.48 -12.24 -4.12
N TRP A 174 -3.48 -10.92 -4.09
CA TRP A 174 -2.82 -10.04 -3.14
C TRP A 174 -3.38 -8.63 -3.27
N LEU A 175 -3.03 -7.73 -2.34
CA LEU A 175 -3.61 -6.40 -2.26
C LEU A 175 -2.54 -5.31 -2.43
N ALA A 176 -3.00 -4.10 -2.74
CA ALA A 176 -2.18 -2.89 -2.66
C ALA A 176 -3.00 -1.74 -2.09
N TYR A 177 -2.31 -0.81 -1.43
CA TYR A 177 -2.91 0.34 -0.75
C TYR A 177 -2.19 1.61 -1.10
N ASP A 178 -2.94 2.69 -1.29
CA ASP A 178 -2.38 4.03 -1.51
C ASP A 178 -2.01 4.75 -0.19
N CYS A 179 -2.20 4.10 0.94
CA CYS A 179 -1.80 4.58 2.25
C CYS A 179 -0.58 3.82 2.79
N ILE A 180 -0.05 4.31 3.91
CA ILE A 180 1.23 3.84 4.47
C ILE A 180 1.14 2.49 5.19
N ALA A 181 -0.04 2.01 5.47
CA ALA A 181 -0.28 0.71 6.09
C ALA A 181 -1.59 0.11 5.61
N ALA A 182 -1.62 -1.22 5.48
CA ALA A 182 -2.80 -1.99 5.11
C ALA A 182 -3.87 -2.01 6.22
N ASP A 183 -3.46 -1.94 7.48
CA ASP A 183 -4.34 -1.95 8.63
C ASP A 183 -4.77 -0.53 9.02
N HIS A 184 -5.95 -0.41 9.63
CA HIS A 184 -6.38 0.84 10.23
C HIS A 184 -5.36 1.31 11.29
N PRO A 185 -4.94 2.61 11.32
CA PRO A 185 -3.89 3.08 12.23
C PRO A 185 -4.14 2.69 13.69
N PHE A 186 -5.40 2.77 14.14
CA PHE A 186 -5.78 2.42 15.52
C PHE A 186 -6.00 0.91 15.73
N ASN A 187 -5.83 0.10 14.69
CA ASN A 187 -5.63 -1.35 14.82
C ASN A 187 -4.13 -1.72 14.89
N THR A 188 -3.27 -0.77 15.18
CA THR A 188 -1.83 -0.94 15.34
C THR A 188 -1.36 -0.40 16.69
N ASN A 189 -0.04 -0.36 16.91
CA ASN A 189 0.54 0.28 18.10
C ASN A 189 0.28 1.79 18.19
N VAL A 190 -0.21 2.42 17.13
CA VAL A 190 -0.59 3.84 17.11
C VAL A 190 -1.59 4.17 18.22
N ARG A 191 -2.59 3.31 18.50
CA ARG A 191 -3.56 3.56 19.58
C ARG A 191 -2.91 3.70 20.97
N ARG A 192 -1.75 3.08 21.20
CA ARG A 192 -0.99 3.20 22.45
C ARG A 192 -0.05 4.39 22.45
N ALA A 193 0.50 4.72 21.31
CA ALA A 193 1.41 5.85 21.13
C ALA A 193 0.67 7.20 21.08
N ARG A 194 -0.58 7.21 20.59
CA ARG A 194 -1.40 8.42 20.43
C ARG A 194 -2.79 8.26 21.04
N PRO A 195 -2.87 8.01 22.37
CA PRO A 195 -4.15 7.90 23.09
C PRO A 195 -4.96 9.19 23.06
N ASP A 196 -4.32 10.32 22.82
CA ASP A 196 -4.93 11.64 22.65
C ASP A 196 -5.88 11.71 21.45
N LEU A 197 -5.66 10.89 20.42
CA LEU A 197 -6.49 10.85 19.20
C LEU A 197 -7.68 9.88 19.32
N VAL A 198 -7.67 8.96 20.28
CA VAL A 198 -8.71 7.93 20.45
C VAL A 198 -10.13 8.51 20.46
N PRO A 199 -10.45 9.59 21.23
CA PRO A 199 -11.82 10.13 21.23
C PRO A 199 -12.27 10.67 19.86
N ALA A 200 -11.34 11.19 19.06
CA ALA A 200 -11.66 11.67 17.72
C ALA A 200 -11.97 10.51 16.77
N VAL A 201 -11.22 9.42 16.87
CA VAL A 201 -11.42 8.19 16.08
C VAL A 201 -12.77 7.56 16.44
N GLU A 202 -13.04 7.32 17.73
CA GLU A 202 -14.29 6.71 18.21
C GLU A 202 -15.53 7.53 17.78
N LYS A 203 -15.39 8.84 17.73
CA LYS A 203 -16.46 9.72 17.22
C LYS A 203 -16.76 9.46 15.74
N VAL A 204 -15.73 9.18 14.94
CA VAL A 204 -15.90 8.90 13.50
C VAL A 204 -16.45 7.50 13.26
N ILE A 205 -15.87 6.49 13.94
CA ILE A 205 -16.29 5.10 13.75
C ILE A 205 -17.60 4.74 14.46
N GLY A 206 -18.05 5.59 15.40
CA GLY A 206 -19.33 5.42 16.10
C GLY A 206 -19.34 4.33 17.16
N MET A 207 -18.17 3.82 17.58
CA MET A 207 -18.00 2.79 18.61
C MET A 207 -16.64 2.95 19.28
N SER A 208 -16.40 2.22 20.38
CA SER A 208 -15.08 2.21 20.99
C SER A 208 -14.04 1.51 20.11
N ILE A 209 -12.76 1.92 20.24
CA ILE A 209 -11.66 1.26 19.51
C ILE A 209 -11.56 -0.22 19.88
N ASP A 210 -11.82 -0.58 21.13
CA ASP A 210 -11.75 -1.96 21.59
C ASP A 210 -12.89 -2.83 21.01
N GLU A 211 -14.05 -2.24 20.72
CA GLU A 211 -15.14 -2.91 19.97
C GLU A 211 -14.82 -3.00 18.48
N ALA A 212 -14.25 -1.94 17.90
CA ALA A 212 -13.90 -1.91 16.48
C ALA A 212 -12.74 -2.87 16.15
N PHE A 213 -11.75 -2.91 17.04
CA PHE A 213 -10.50 -3.66 16.87
C PHE A 213 -10.14 -4.38 18.17
N PRO A 214 -10.82 -5.50 18.52
CA PRO A 214 -10.52 -6.30 19.69
C PRO A 214 -9.04 -6.68 19.75
N TRP A 215 -8.44 -6.47 20.93
CA TRP A 215 -7.03 -6.77 21.16
C TRP A 215 -6.88 -7.96 22.10
N PRO A 216 -6.02 -8.95 21.79
CA PRO A 216 -5.10 -9.03 20.63
C PRO A 216 -5.69 -9.68 19.38
N GLU A 217 -6.95 -10.11 19.37
CA GLU A 217 -7.58 -11.01 18.41
C GLU A 217 -7.58 -10.45 16.97
N ASP A 218 -7.78 -9.13 16.86
CA ASP A 218 -7.85 -8.42 15.59
C ASP A 218 -6.65 -7.51 15.31
N TYR A 219 -5.60 -7.60 16.16
CA TYR A 219 -4.39 -6.77 15.98
C TYR A 219 -3.79 -6.97 14.59
N GLN A 220 -3.65 -5.86 13.85
CA GLN A 220 -3.08 -5.85 12.49
C GLN A 220 -3.62 -6.99 11.63
N CYS A 221 -4.95 -7.08 11.54
CA CYS A 221 -5.64 -8.23 10.96
C CYS A 221 -5.26 -8.49 9.49
N MET A 222 -4.91 -7.45 8.72
CA MET A 222 -4.46 -7.61 7.34
C MET A 222 -3.10 -8.30 7.26
N HIS A 223 -2.21 -8.06 8.20
CA HIS A 223 -0.91 -8.72 8.29
C HIS A 223 -1.04 -10.10 8.94
N VAL A 224 -1.58 -10.14 10.16
CA VAL A 224 -1.57 -11.35 11.00
C VAL A 224 -2.44 -12.47 10.42
N LYS A 225 -3.55 -12.13 9.76
CA LYS A 225 -4.48 -13.15 9.26
C LYS A 225 -4.27 -13.50 7.78
N LEU A 226 -3.80 -12.56 6.94
CA LEU A 226 -3.64 -12.81 5.50
C LEU A 226 -2.28 -13.44 5.15
N PHE A 227 -1.18 -13.02 5.77
CA PHE A 227 0.16 -13.54 5.45
C PHE A 227 0.29 -15.06 5.63
N PRO A 228 -0.25 -15.66 6.73
CA PRO A 228 -0.27 -17.12 6.85
C PRO A 228 -1.09 -17.85 5.79
N ARG A 229 -1.98 -17.14 5.10
CA ARG A 229 -2.82 -17.65 4.01
C ARG A 229 -2.23 -17.41 2.62
N GLY A 230 -1.01 -16.82 2.57
CA GLY A 230 -0.29 -16.51 1.33
C GLY A 230 -0.80 -15.28 0.59
N VAL A 231 -1.69 -14.49 1.20
CA VAL A 231 -2.13 -13.19 0.68
C VAL A 231 -1.29 -12.10 1.32
N PHE A 232 -0.45 -11.46 0.53
CA PHE A 232 0.44 -10.38 0.95
C PHE A 232 -0.02 -9.04 0.34
N HIS A 233 0.72 -7.96 0.58
CA HIS A 233 0.31 -6.65 0.04
C HIS A 233 1.49 -5.74 -0.30
N ALA A 234 1.19 -4.70 -1.09
CA ALA A 234 2.06 -3.56 -1.32
C ALA A 234 1.43 -2.31 -0.68
N GLU A 235 2.25 -1.39 -0.21
CA GLU A 235 1.83 -0.16 0.46
C GLU A 235 2.41 1.06 -0.25
N ASN A 236 1.80 2.23 0.00
CA ASN A 236 2.18 3.51 -0.60
C ASN A 236 2.16 3.48 -2.15
N VAL A 237 1.17 2.84 -2.74
CA VAL A 237 0.92 2.97 -4.18
C VAL A 237 0.40 4.39 -4.46
N GLY A 238 0.81 4.98 -5.58
CA GLY A 238 0.44 6.37 -5.91
C GLY A 238 0.85 6.74 -7.32
N GLY A 239 1.69 7.77 -7.48
CA GLY A 239 2.15 8.20 -8.80
C GLY A 239 0.99 8.58 -9.73
N GLN A 240 0.82 7.85 -10.82
CA GLN A 240 -0.23 8.08 -11.81
C GLN A 240 -1.51 7.25 -11.55
N ILE A 241 -1.78 6.84 -10.32
CA ILE A 241 -2.92 5.97 -9.96
C ILE A 241 -4.27 6.60 -10.35
N ASP A 242 -4.39 7.93 -10.29
CA ASP A 242 -5.61 8.65 -10.63
C ASP A 242 -6.07 8.43 -12.08
N GLU A 243 -5.14 8.05 -12.97
CA GLU A 243 -5.46 7.79 -14.37
C GLU A 243 -6.17 6.44 -14.61
N VAL A 244 -6.17 5.56 -13.60
CA VAL A 244 -6.73 4.19 -13.69
C VAL A 244 -7.72 3.85 -12.59
N LEU A 245 -8.21 4.85 -11.87
CA LEU A 245 -9.27 4.64 -10.87
C LEU A 245 -10.54 4.09 -11.52
N ASP A 246 -11.27 3.27 -10.77
CA ASP A 246 -12.49 2.61 -11.20
C ASP A 246 -12.33 1.76 -12.49
N GLN A 247 -11.16 1.16 -12.66
CA GLN A 247 -10.85 0.32 -13.82
C GLN A 247 -10.34 -1.06 -13.40
N ARG A 248 -10.47 -2.02 -14.31
CA ARG A 248 -9.78 -3.31 -14.24
C ARG A 248 -8.71 -3.35 -15.33
N VAL A 249 -7.45 -3.33 -14.90
CA VAL A 249 -6.27 -3.27 -15.78
C VAL A 249 -5.23 -4.29 -15.34
N TRP A 250 -4.22 -4.54 -16.17
CA TRP A 250 -3.07 -5.32 -15.74
C TRP A 250 -2.12 -4.46 -14.92
N VAL A 251 -1.62 -5.03 -13.80
CA VAL A 251 -0.60 -4.38 -12.97
C VAL A 251 0.58 -5.31 -12.73
N GLY A 252 1.70 -4.72 -12.35
CA GLY A 252 2.88 -5.46 -11.90
C GLY A 252 3.56 -4.74 -10.75
N CYS A 253 3.97 -5.51 -9.74
CA CYS A 253 4.80 -5.05 -8.63
C CYS A 253 6.19 -5.67 -8.79
N PHE A 254 7.23 -4.86 -8.84
CA PHE A 254 8.59 -5.30 -9.16
C PHE A 254 9.57 -4.93 -8.04
N PRO A 255 9.57 -5.67 -6.92
CA PRO A 255 10.57 -5.51 -5.88
C PRO A 255 11.93 -6.02 -6.35
N PHE A 256 13.02 -5.47 -5.82
CA PHE A 256 14.29 -6.14 -6.01
C PHE A 256 14.32 -7.48 -5.27
N ARG A 257 15.00 -8.49 -5.85
CA ARG A 257 15.02 -9.87 -5.34
C ARG A 257 15.82 -9.97 -4.05
N PHE A 258 15.21 -9.61 -2.94
CA PHE A 258 15.86 -9.52 -1.63
C PHE A 258 15.74 -10.86 -0.88
N LYS A 259 16.86 -11.60 -0.82
CA LYS A 259 16.96 -12.85 -0.03
C LYS A 259 17.00 -12.52 1.46
N GLY A 260 16.08 -13.11 2.22
CA GLY A 260 15.87 -12.80 3.64
C GLY A 260 15.18 -11.45 3.87
N GLY A 261 14.71 -10.78 2.82
CA GLY A 261 13.96 -9.53 2.93
C GLY A 261 12.50 -9.79 3.33
N GLU A 262 12.09 -9.16 4.43
CA GLU A 262 10.71 -9.17 4.90
C GLU A 262 9.83 -8.18 4.11
N ALA A 263 10.45 -7.16 3.52
CA ALA A 263 9.85 -6.24 2.57
C ALA A 263 10.90 -5.75 1.57
N ALA A 264 10.49 -5.13 0.47
CA ALA A 264 11.39 -4.50 -0.48
C ALA A 264 10.73 -3.33 -1.21
N PHE A 265 11.52 -2.26 -1.44
CA PHE A 265 11.14 -1.18 -2.34
C PHE A 265 10.73 -1.75 -3.69
N SER A 266 9.64 -1.25 -4.23
CA SER A 266 9.05 -1.81 -5.44
C SER A 266 8.71 -0.73 -6.45
N ARG A 267 8.90 -1.04 -7.74
CA ARG A 267 8.26 -0.27 -8.80
C ARG A 267 6.92 -0.92 -9.09
N PHE A 268 5.86 -0.14 -8.95
CA PHE A 268 4.49 -0.57 -9.21
C PHE A 268 3.99 0.08 -10.50
N VAL A 269 3.47 -0.71 -11.42
CA VAL A 269 3.06 -0.20 -12.74
C VAL A 269 1.70 -0.75 -13.15
N ALA A 270 0.96 0.05 -13.93
CA ALA A 270 -0.20 -0.41 -14.66
C ALA A 270 0.08 -0.44 -16.17
N PHE A 271 -0.49 -1.42 -16.85
CA PHE A 271 -0.41 -1.61 -18.29
C PHE A 271 -1.80 -1.35 -18.88
N VAL A 272 -1.94 -0.28 -19.63
CA VAL A 272 -3.21 0.17 -20.21
C VAL A 272 -3.14 0.08 -21.72
N GLU A 273 -4.05 -0.65 -22.35
CA GLU A 273 -4.15 -0.68 -23.81
C GLU A 273 -4.65 0.67 -24.34
N GLU A 274 -3.91 1.26 -25.27
CA GLU A 274 -4.38 2.41 -26.05
C GLU A 274 -5.41 1.92 -27.09
N ARG A 275 -6.61 2.46 -27.00
CA ARG A 275 -7.71 2.16 -27.92
C ARG A 275 -7.55 2.87 -29.25
#